data_f2dbd32ae3f1aba46be2610875b25da1
#
_entry.id   f2dbd32ae3f1aba46be2610875b25da1
#
_cell.length_a   1.000
_cell.length_b   1.000
_cell.length_c   1.000
_cell.angle_alpha   90.00
_cell.angle_beta   90.00
_cell.angle_gamma   90.00
#
_symmetry.space_group_name_H-M   'P 1'
#
loop_
_entity.id
_entity.type
_entity.pdbx_description
1 polymer ?
#
loop_
_entity_poly.entity_id
_entity_poly.type
_entity_poly.pdbx_seq_one_letter_code
_entity_poly.pdbx_strand_id
1 'polypeptide(L)'
;MKTAYHFLIVVLITACITSCATKDEPIVITPEHFHNAIDKVTEVIIHDIFSPPVASRIYAYPNIAAYEILAVNDTEFNSLAGQLAGLKSIPTPSKETSINFELAALVAHMEMSKRLIFSEQEIETYRDSLYTTWKERNEDVFVQSRDYGLEVAGHIAQWMDGDNYKQTRTMPKFSVYADEPSRWQPTPPAYMDGIEPHWNKIRPFTLTSSNQFKPVPPPPFSLEEDSDFYKELKEVYDISKQITKDGDTSEEIAIAQFWDCNPYVSVTRGHLMFATKKITPGGHWIGITKIASKKAGFDVINTLHAYAKTSIAMNDAFISCWDEKYRSNLIRPETLINNHIDDSWKPILQTPPFPEYVSGHSVVSGAASETLTSIFGDDFSFDDDTEIAYGLPVRSFTSFKAAAEEAAVSRMYGGIHYRAAVAVGLDQGQKLGKFVVSALEMKNETMVATN
;
A
#
# COMPACT_ATOMS: atom_id res chain seq x y z
N MET A 1 -22.95 23.81 72.42
CA MET A 1 -22.82 22.58 71.55
C MET A 1 -23.70 22.59 70.32
N LYS A 2 -24.80 23.33 70.21
CA LYS A 2 -25.65 23.35 69.00
C LYS A 2 -25.12 24.18 67.79
N THR A 3 -24.26 25.17 68.02
CA THR A 3 -23.71 26.06 67.01
C THR A 3 -22.53 25.44 66.23
N ALA A 4 -21.81 24.49 66.79
CA ALA A 4 -20.68 23.80 66.14
C ALA A 4 -21.14 22.75 65.11
N TYR A 5 -22.32 22.15 65.32
CA TYR A 5 -22.88 21.17 64.34
C TYR A 5 -23.40 21.79 63.06
N HIS A 6 -23.88 23.01 63.11
CA HIS A 6 -24.34 23.70 61.90
C HIS A 6 -23.19 24.17 61.00
N PHE A 7 -22.05 24.48 61.56
CA PHE A 7 -20.86 24.88 60.74
C PHE A 7 -20.19 23.67 60.08
N LEU A 8 -20.25 22.50 60.70
CA LEU A 8 -19.70 21.27 60.15
C LEU A 8 -20.53 20.73 58.99
N ILE A 9 -21.86 20.90 59.03
CA ILE A 9 -22.77 20.47 57.94
C ILE A 9 -22.67 21.39 56.72
N VAL A 10 -22.48 22.70 56.90
CA VAL A 10 -22.28 23.64 55.80
C VAL A 10 -20.93 23.43 55.11
N VAL A 11 -19.86 23.08 55.84
CA VAL A 11 -18.55 22.76 55.25
C VAL A 11 -18.57 21.41 54.48
N LEU A 12 -19.34 20.41 54.94
CA LEU A 12 -19.49 19.13 54.26
C LEU A 12 -20.33 19.23 52.96
N ILE A 13 -21.29 20.14 52.90
CA ILE A 13 -22.13 20.34 51.68
C ILE A 13 -21.37 21.14 50.62
N THR A 14 -20.43 22.04 51.03
CA THR A 14 -19.61 22.79 50.07
C THR A 14 -18.47 21.97 49.46
N ALA A 15 -18.10 20.82 50.03
CA ALA A 15 -17.06 19.95 49.53
C ALA A 15 -17.55 18.91 48.49
N CYS A 16 -18.88 18.83 48.23
CA CYS A 16 -19.46 17.89 47.28
C CYS A 16 -19.84 18.51 45.91
N ILE A 17 -19.47 19.77 45.67
CA ILE A 17 -19.63 20.34 44.32
C ILE A 17 -18.24 20.54 43.68
N THR A 18 -17.40 19.51 43.72
CA THR A 18 -16.44 19.35 42.63
C THR A 18 -17.20 18.72 41.47
N SER A 19 -17.91 19.56 40.74
CA SER A 19 -18.34 19.28 39.37
C SER A 19 -17.14 18.67 38.65
N CYS A 20 -17.28 17.49 38.12
CA CYS A 20 -16.47 17.07 36.99
C CYS A 20 -16.74 18.08 35.87
N ALA A 21 -16.05 19.23 35.86
CA ALA A 21 -15.94 20.05 34.71
C ALA A 21 -15.24 19.18 33.69
N THR A 22 -15.95 18.72 32.68
CA THR A 22 -15.35 18.20 31.44
C THR A 22 -14.30 19.24 31.05
N LYS A 23 -13.05 18.82 30.97
CA LYS A 23 -11.98 19.75 30.53
C LYS A 23 -12.28 20.06 29.07
N ASP A 24 -12.67 21.28 28.74
CA ASP A 24 -12.80 21.80 27.39
C ASP A 24 -11.41 22.09 26.78
N GLU A 25 -10.55 21.05 26.81
CA GLU A 25 -9.23 21.13 26.16
C GLU A 25 -9.38 20.79 24.68
N PRO A 26 -8.72 21.54 23.78
CA PRO A 26 -8.79 21.24 22.36
C PRO A 26 -8.19 19.86 22.06
N ILE A 27 -8.87 19.08 21.23
CA ILE A 27 -8.33 17.85 20.64
C ILE A 27 -7.47 18.27 19.46
N VAL A 28 -6.17 18.04 19.52
CA VAL A 28 -5.22 18.35 18.45
C VAL A 28 -4.80 17.06 17.77
N ILE A 29 -5.07 16.97 16.48
CA ILE A 29 -4.61 15.90 15.60
C ILE A 29 -3.44 16.42 14.78
N THR A 30 -2.44 15.59 14.59
CA THR A 30 -1.21 15.92 13.86
C THR A 30 -0.95 14.87 12.78
N PRO A 31 -0.08 15.15 11.80
CA PRO A 31 0.34 14.14 10.81
C PRO A 31 0.83 12.84 11.44
N GLU A 32 1.46 12.90 12.62
CA GLU A 32 1.97 11.71 13.31
C GLU A 32 0.87 10.74 13.71
N HIS A 33 -0.34 11.21 14.03
CA HIS A 33 -1.47 10.32 14.31
C HIS A 33 -1.85 9.48 13.07
N PHE A 34 -1.79 10.07 11.88
CA PHE A 34 -2.04 9.36 10.63
C PHE A 34 -0.89 8.43 10.27
N HIS A 35 0.36 8.87 10.43
CA HIS A 35 1.51 8.01 10.24
C HIS A 35 1.42 6.75 11.10
N ASN A 36 1.12 6.90 12.38
CA ASN A 36 0.99 5.79 13.33
C ASN A 36 -0.21 4.88 13.01
N ALA A 37 -1.34 5.44 12.57
CA ALA A 37 -2.50 4.64 12.17
C ALA A 37 -2.19 3.81 10.92
N ILE A 38 -1.48 4.38 9.93
CA ILE A 38 -1.06 3.70 8.71
C ILE A 38 0.01 2.65 8.99
N ASP A 39 0.97 2.93 9.88
CA ASP A 39 1.94 1.95 10.35
C ASP A 39 1.24 0.76 11.00
N LYS A 40 0.21 1.01 11.84
CA LYS A 40 -0.58 -0.06 12.45
C LYS A 40 -1.31 -0.91 11.41
N VAL A 41 -1.84 -0.29 10.35
CA VAL A 41 -2.43 -1.02 9.21
C VAL A 41 -1.37 -1.89 8.52
N THR A 42 -0.16 -1.36 8.31
CA THR A 42 0.96 -2.11 7.72
C THR A 42 1.34 -3.31 8.59
N GLU A 43 1.44 -3.16 9.91
CA GLU A 43 1.69 -4.26 10.84
C GLU A 43 0.64 -5.37 10.71
N VAL A 44 -0.65 -5.00 10.60
CA VAL A 44 -1.74 -5.97 10.47
C VAL A 44 -1.74 -6.64 9.09
N ILE A 45 -1.44 -5.90 8.02
CA ILE A 45 -1.28 -6.49 6.67
C ILE A 45 -0.20 -7.58 6.68
N ILE A 46 0.93 -7.33 7.36
CA ILE A 46 2.02 -8.29 7.50
C ILE A 46 1.61 -9.46 8.42
N HIS A 47 0.90 -9.17 9.51
CA HIS A 47 0.40 -10.20 10.43
C HIS A 47 -0.55 -11.17 9.75
N ASP A 48 -1.48 -10.66 8.97
CA ASP A 48 -2.54 -11.41 8.27
C ASP A 48 -2.06 -12.00 6.93
N ILE A 49 -0.83 -11.70 6.50
CA ILE A 49 -0.18 -12.20 5.26
C ILE A 49 -1.03 -11.88 4.02
N PHE A 50 -1.48 -10.64 3.89
CA PHE A 50 -2.23 -10.21 2.71
C PHE A 50 -1.37 -10.21 1.44
N SER A 51 -1.98 -10.61 0.32
CA SER A 51 -1.35 -10.53 -1.00
C SER A 51 -1.04 -9.06 -1.39
N PRO A 52 0.02 -8.80 -2.18
CA PRO A 52 0.35 -7.44 -2.58
C PRO A 52 -0.81 -6.66 -3.25
N PRO A 53 -1.61 -7.26 -4.16
CA PRO A 53 -2.79 -6.59 -4.69
C PRO A 53 -3.84 -6.25 -3.62
N VAL A 54 -4.14 -7.18 -2.72
CA VAL A 54 -5.12 -6.94 -1.63
C VAL A 54 -4.60 -5.86 -0.69
N ALA A 55 -3.31 -5.86 -0.34
CA ALA A 55 -2.70 -4.83 0.48
C ALA A 55 -2.86 -3.42 -0.13
N SER A 56 -2.70 -3.27 -1.45
CA SER A 56 -2.90 -1.97 -2.12
C SER A 56 -4.33 -1.44 -1.95
N ARG A 57 -5.32 -2.33 -1.99
CA ARG A 57 -6.72 -2.01 -1.73
C ARG A 57 -6.94 -1.61 -0.27
N ILE A 58 -6.28 -2.28 0.68
CA ILE A 58 -6.38 -1.97 2.11
C ILE A 58 -5.81 -0.58 2.41
N TYR A 59 -4.75 -0.15 1.75
CA TYR A 59 -4.23 1.21 1.91
C TYR A 59 -5.12 2.26 1.26
N ALA A 60 -5.72 1.98 0.10
CA ALA A 60 -6.40 3.00 -0.69
C ALA A 60 -7.69 3.52 -0.02
N TYR A 61 -8.61 2.64 0.37
CA TYR A 61 -9.92 3.06 0.88
C TYR A 61 -9.87 3.88 2.18
N PRO A 62 -9.05 3.52 3.20
CA PRO A 62 -8.92 4.34 4.40
C PRO A 62 -8.34 5.73 4.11
N ASN A 63 -7.30 5.81 3.26
CA ASN A 63 -6.69 7.08 2.89
C ASN A 63 -7.66 7.97 2.09
N ILE A 64 -8.47 7.39 1.19
CA ILE A 64 -9.53 8.12 0.48
C ILE A 64 -10.57 8.65 1.46
N ALA A 65 -11.04 7.83 2.41
CA ALA A 65 -12.04 8.25 3.39
C ALA A 65 -11.56 9.43 4.26
N ALA A 66 -10.32 9.36 4.72
CA ALA A 66 -9.72 10.43 5.52
C ALA A 66 -9.50 11.70 4.70
N TYR A 67 -8.96 11.58 3.48
CA TYR A 67 -8.74 12.70 2.58
C TYR A 67 -10.04 13.43 2.24
N GLU A 68 -11.12 12.72 1.89
CA GLU A 68 -12.41 13.31 1.53
C GLU A 68 -12.97 14.22 2.62
N ILE A 69 -12.86 13.81 3.91
CA ILE A 69 -13.35 14.61 5.04
C ILE A 69 -12.62 15.97 5.09
N LEU A 70 -11.32 15.99 4.85
CA LEU A 70 -10.56 17.23 4.91
C LEU A 70 -10.77 18.07 3.63
N ALA A 71 -10.73 17.44 2.47
CA ALA A 71 -10.82 18.13 1.18
C ALA A 71 -12.14 18.89 0.99
N VAL A 72 -13.27 18.36 1.45
CA VAL A 72 -14.57 19.07 1.35
C VAL A 72 -14.69 20.25 2.31
N ASN A 73 -13.80 20.38 3.28
CA ASN A 73 -13.76 21.45 4.27
C ASN A 73 -12.54 22.38 4.08
N ASP A 74 -11.81 22.21 3.01
CA ASP A 74 -10.63 22.99 2.64
C ASP A 74 -10.88 23.77 1.33
N THR A 75 -10.20 24.88 1.13
CA THR A 75 -10.35 25.74 -0.07
C THR A 75 -9.27 25.48 -1.12
N GLU A 76 -8.16 24.85 -0.75
CA GLU A 76 -7.05 24.55 -1.64
C GLU A 76 -7.13 23.12 -2.22
N PHE A 77 -7.93 22.25 -1.60
CA PHE A 77 -8.05 20.86 -2.00
C PHE A 77 -9.44 20.54 -2.54
N ASN A 78 -9.49 19.62 -3.51
CA ASN A 78 -10.70 19.17 -4.17
C ASN A 78 -11.08 17.76 -3.74
N SER A 79 -12.40 17.53 -3.57
CA SER A 79 -12.95 16.19 -3.36
C SER A 79 -12.66 15.26 -4.55
N LEU A 80 -12.44 14.01 -4.26
CA LEU A 80 -12.32 12.91 -5.25
C LEU A 80 -13.68 12.45 -5.79
N ALA A 81 -14.79 12.94 -5.24
CA ALA A 81 -16.13 12.63 -5.75
C ALA A 81 -16.28 13.11 -7.19
N GLY A 82 -16.69 12.19 -8.08
CA GLY A 82 -16.76 12.43 -9.53
C GLY A 82 -15.42 12.26 -10.26
N GLN A 83 -14.28 12.25 -9.56
CA GLN A 83 -12.97 11.96 -10.13
C GLN A 83 -12.64 10.46 -10.06
N LEU A 84 -13.04 9.78 -8.99
CA LEU A 84 -12.92 8.32 -8.89
C LEU A 84 -14.18 7.62 -9.37
N ALA A 85 -14.01 6.48 -10.03
CA ALA A 85 -15.09 5.70 -10.64
C ALA A 85 -16.22 5.38 -9.63
N GLY A 86 -17.36 6.03 -9.78
CA GLY A 86 -18.56 5.80 -8.99
C GLY A 86 -18.54 6.40 -7.57
N LEU A 87 -17.50 7.11 -7.15
CA LEU A 87 -17.49 7.82 -5.88
C LEU A 87 -18.41 9.04 -5.95
N LYS A 88 -19.33 9.12 -5.01
CA LYS A 88 -20.23 10.27 -4.82
C LYS A 88 -19.74 11.12 -3.66
N SER A 89 -20.21 12.38 -3.60
CA SER A 89 -19.92 13.28 -2.49
C SER A 89 -20.28 12.64 -1.15
N ILE A 90 -19.40 12.79 -0.17
CA ILE A 90 -19.63 12.33 1.19
C ILE A 90 -20.77 13.13 1.86
N PRO A 91 -21.38 12.59 2.92
CA PRO A 91 -22.39 13.33 3.70
C PRO A 91 -21.82 14.65 4.24
N THR A 92 -22.65 15.70 4.22
CA THR A 92 -22.29 16.99 4.82
C THR A 92 -22.79 17.03 6.26
N PRO A 93 -21.94 17.40 7.23
CA PRO A 93 -22.36 17.47 8.63
C PRO A 93 -23.38 18.58 8.85
N SER A 94 -24.20 18.47 9.92
CA SER A 94 -25.10 19.55 10.35
C SER A 94 -24.30 20.79 10.73
N LYS A 95 -24.81 21.99 10.36
CA LYS A 95 -24.20 23.28 10.71
C LYS A 95 -24.13 23.57 12.21
N GLU A 96 -24.92 22.87 13.01
CA GLU A 96 -25.01 23.05 14.47
C GLU A 96 -23.98 22.20 15.24
N THR A 97 -23.21 21.34 14.51
CA THR A 97 -22.24 20.42 15.12
C THR A 97 -20.88 21.07 15.28
N SER A 98 -20.22 20.82 16.40
CA SER A 98 -18.83 21.21 16.65
C SER A 98 -17.90 20.05 16.29
N ILE A 99 -17.48 19.96 15.03
CA ILE A 99 -16.66 18.86 14.51
C ILE A 99 -15.20 19.31 14.38
N ASN A 100 -14.31 18.47 14.92
CA ASN A 100 -12.91 18.47 14.55
C ASN A 100 -12.73 17.55 13.34
N PHE A 101 -12.56 18.13 12.14
CA PHE A 101 -12.49 17.36 10.90
C PHE A 101 -11.26 16.48 10.80
N GLU A 102 -10.13 16.86 11.39
CA GLU A 102 -8.93 16.02 11.42
C GLU A 102 -9.17 14.76 12.29
N LEU A 103 -9.87 14.92 13.42
CA LEU A 103 -10.28 13.79 14.25
C LEU A 103 -11.27 12.88 13.51
N ALA A 104 -12.27 13.46 12.85
CA ALA A 104 -13.24 12.71 12.06
C ALA A 104 -12.56 11.92 10.92
N ALA A 105 -11.57 12.54 10.25
CA ALA A 105 -10.78 11.88 9.22
C ALA A 105 -9.99 10.68 9.76
N LEU A 106 -9.36 10.83 10.93
CA LEU A 106 -8.63 9.73 11.56
C LEU A 106 -9.56 8.59 12.01
N VAL A 107 -10.75 8.93 12.52
CA VAL A 107 -11.79 7.95 12.85
C VAL A 107 -12.23 7.19 11.59
N ALA A 108 -12.50 7.90 10.50
CA ALA A 108 -12.90 7.27 9.22
C ALA A 108 -11.80 6.35 8.67
N HIS A 109 -10.53 6.78 8.76
CA HIS A 109 -9.37 5.96 8.38
C HIS A 109 -9.33 4.64 9.17
N MET A 110 -9.40 4.71 10.50
CA MET A 110 -9.31 3.50 11.34
C MET A 110 -10.52 2.57 11.15
N GLU A 111 -11.73 3.12 11.01
CA GLU A 111 -12.93 2.31 10.78
C GLU A 111 -12.91 1.62 9.43
N MET A 112 -12.44 2.30 8.37
CA MET A 112 -12.26 1.68 7.06
C MET A 112 -11.16 0.62 7.09
N SER A 113 -10.05 0.87 7.78
CA SER A 113 -8.95 -0.11 7.93
C SER A 113 -9.45 -1.40 8.59
N LYS A 114 -10.21 -1.27 9.68
CA LYS A 114 -10.79 -2.41 10.40
C LYS A 114 -11.64 -3.31 9.47
N ARG A 115 -12.44 -2.72 8.57
CA ARG A 115 -13.32 -3.45 7.64
C ARG A 115 -12.59 -4.24 6.56
N LEU A 116 -11.31 -3.99 6.36
CA LEU A 116 -10.51 -4.52 5.25
C LEU A 116 -9.54 -5.64 5.66
N ILE A 117 -9.38 -5.89 6.96
CA ILE A 117 -8.41 -6.82 7.54
C ILE A 117 -9.10 -7.98 8.25
N PHE A 118 -8.33 -9.02 8.61
CA PHE A 118 -8.84 -10.16 9.37
C PHE A 118 -8.70 -9.95 10.87
N SER A 119 -7.57 -9.40 11.32
CA SER A 119 -7.27 -9.17 12.74
C SER A 119 -7.82 -7.81 13.22
N GLU A 120 -9.16 -7.63 13.12
CA GLU A 120 -9.86 -6.37 13.44
C GLU A 120 -9.53 -5.84 14.84
N GLN A 121 -9.34 -6.76 15.83
CA GLN A 121 -9.04 -6.44 17.21
C GLN A 121 -7.76 -5.61 17.38
N GLU A 122 -6.79 -5.75 16.48
CA GLU A 122 -5.55 -4.98 16.50
C GLU A 122 -5.79 -3.49 16.25
N ILE A 123 -6.65 -3.16 15.29
CA ILE A 123 -7.05 -1.77 15.02
C ILE A 123 -7.98 -1.25 16.13
N GLU A 124 -8.91 -2.09 16.62
CA GLU A 124 -9.81 -1.70 17.72
C GLU A 124 -9.05 -1.34 18.99
N THR A 125 -8.07 -2.15 19.38
CA THR A 125 -7.25 -1.87 20.56
C THR A 125 -6.47 -0.56 20.41
N TYR A 126 -5.87 -0.33 19.23
CA TYR A 126 -5.17 0.92 18.93
C TYR A 126 -6.13 2.13 18.99
N ARG A 127 -7.27 2.05 18.32
CA ARG A 127 -8.33 3.07 18.29
C ARG A 127 -8.83 3.41 19.70
N ASP A 128 -9.17 2.41 20.48
CA ASP A 128 -9.79 2.60 21.79
C ASP A 128 -8.84 3.29 22.79
N SER A 129 -7.52 3.06 22.63
CA SER A 129 -6.51 3.79 23.40
C SER A 129 -6.53 5.30 23.12
N LEU A 130 -6.72 5.69 21.84
CA LEU A 130 -6.83 7.08 21.43
C LEU A 130 -8.17 7.69 21.86
N TYR A 131 -9.26 6.96 21.69
CA TYR A 131 -10.63 7.42 22.02
C TYR A 131 -10.76 7.80 23.49
N THR A 132 -10.18 7.03 24.39
CA THR A 132 -10.16 7.32 25.83
C THR A 132 -9.55 8.70 26.10
N THR A 133 -8.39 8.98 25.52
CA THR A 133 -7.69 10.26 25.69
C THR A 133 -8.47 11.44 25.13
N TRP A 134 -9.07 11.29 23.94
CA TRP A 134 -9.80 12.38 23.30
C TRP A 134 -11.14 12.67 23.99
N LYS A 135 -11.82 11.63 24.44
CA LYS A 135 -13.05 11.77 25.22
C LYS A 135 -12.82 12.51 26.55
N GLU A 136 -11.71 12.23 27.23
CA GLU A 136 -11.35 12.92 28.46
C GLU A 136 -11.01 14.40 28.26
N ARG A 137 -10.54 14.80 27.07
CA ARG A 137 -10.22 16.18 26.72
C ARG A 137 -11.45 17.01 26.42
N ASN A 138 -12.32 16.52 25.54
CA ASN A 138 -13.56 17.18 25.15
C ASN A 138 -14.57 16.16 24.61
N GLU A 139 -15.48 15.71 25.47
CA GLU A 139 -16.42 14.63 25.13
C GLU A 139 -17.38 15.05 23.99
N ASP A 140 -17.87 16.28 24.00
CA ASP A 140 -18.85 16.75 22.99
C ASP A 140 -18.23 16.82 21.60
N VAL A 141 -17.05 17.44 21.46
CA VAL A 141 -16.31 17.50 20.19
C VAL A 141 -15.91 16.11 19.74
N PHE A 142 -15.45 15.26 20.68
CA PHE A 142 -15.07 13.88 20.36
C PHE A 142 -16.25 13.09 19.79
N VAL A 143 -17.40 13.11 20.47
CA VAL A 143 -18.58 12.33 20.04
C VAL A 143 -19.06 12.78 18.67
N GLN A 144 -19.19 14.09 18.44
CA GLN A 144 -19.66 14.62 17.15
C GLN A 144 -18.68 14.33 16.01
N SER A 145 -17.37 14.48 16.25
CA SER A 145 -16.33 14.16 15.25
C SER A 145 -16.28 12.67 14.94
N ARG A 146 -16.35 11.81 15.96
CA ARG A 146 -16.42 10.36 15.82
C ARG A 146 -17.62 9.96 14.97
N ASP A 147 -18.81 10.44 15.32
CA ASP A 147 -20.05 10.04 14.66
C ASP A 147 -20.04 10.46 13.18
N TYR A 148 -19.53 11.66 12.86
CA TYR A 148 -19.35 12.08 11.49
C TYR A 148 -18.30 11.22 10.74
N GLY A 149 -17.17 10.90 11.36
CA GLY A 149 -16.15 10.01 10.80
C GLY A 149 -16.72 8.61 10.50
N LEU A 150 -17.55 8.06 11.39
CA LEU A 150 -18.24 6.79 11.19
C LEU A 150 -19.27 6.85 10.04
N GLU A 151 -20.00 7.95 9.90
CA GLU A 151 -20.94 8.17 8.81
C GLU A 151 -20.22 8.17 7.45
N VAL A 152 -19.10 8.91 7.34
CA VAL A 152 -18.29 8.94 6.11
C VAL A 152 -17.67 7.57 5.83
N ALA A 153 -17.14 6.88 6.85
CA ALA A 153 -16.65 5.50 6.69
C ALA A 153 -17.72 4.56 6.15
N GLY A 154 -18.98 4.70 6.62
CA GLY A 154 -20.12 3.95 6.11
C GLY A 154 -20.41 4.24 4.63
N HIS A 155 -20.35 5.51 4.23
CA HIS A 155 -20.52 5.95 2.84
C HIS A 155 -19.44 5.35 1.91
N ILE A 156 -18.17 5.46 2.31
CA ILE A 156 -17.04 4.89 1.54
C ILE A 156 -17.11 3.36 1.51
N ALA A 157 -17.52 2.70 2.60
CA ALA A 157 -17.70 1.25 2.64
C ALA A 157 -18.79 0.78 1.66
N GLN A 158 -19.90 1.50 1.54
CA GLN A 158 -20.95 1.21 0.56
C GLN A 158 -20.43 1.32 -0.89
N TRP A 159 -19.62 2.35 -1.18
CA TRP A 159 -18.97 2.49 -2.48
C TRP A 159 -17.94 1.37 -2.74
N MET A 160 -17.15 1.01 -1.74
CA MET A 160 -16.18 -0.08 -1.76
C MET A 160 -16.86 -1.43 -2.06
N ASP A 161 -18.01 -1.71 -1.47
CA ASP A 161 -18.74 -2.97 -1.66
C ASP A 161 -19.14 -3.22 -3.12
N GLY A 162 -19.18 -2.18 -3.95
CA GLY A 162 -19.44 -2.25 -5.39
C GLY A 162 -18.17 -2.42 -6.25
N ASP A 163 -16.98 -2.68 -5.67
CA ASP A 163 -15.72 -2.80 -6.41
C ASP A 163 -15.43 -4.19 -7.01
N ASN A 164 -16.33 -5.13 -6.83
CA ASN A 164 -16.24 -6.51 -7.30
C ASN A 164 -15.26 -7.42 -6.51
N TYR A 165 -14.66 -6.93 -5.41
CA TYR A 165 -13.72 -7.73 -4.62
C TYR A 165 -14.36 -9.02 -4.08
N LYS A 166 -15.56 -8.92 -3.49
CA LYS A 166 -16.28 -10.08 -2.92
C LYS A 166 -16.56 -11.14 -3.98
N GLN A 167 -16.89 -10.73 -5.19
CA GLN A 167 -17.18 -11.61 -6.31
C GLN A 167 -15.93 -12.37 -6.78
N THR A 168 -14.75 -11.72 -6.79
CA THR A 168 -13.51 -12.40 -7.17
C THR A 168 -13.17 -13.57 -6.26
N ARG A 169 -13.61 -13.54 -4.97
CA ARG A 169 -13.35 -14.62 -3.99
C ARG A 169 -14.09 -15.92 -4.31
N THR A 170 -15.12 -15.87 -5.12
CA THR A 170 -15.95 -17.03 -5.50
C THR A 170 -15.72 -17.51 -6.93
N MET A 171 -14.84 -16.84 -7.68
CA MET A 171 -14.46 -17.25 -9.04
C MET A 171 -13.55 -18.48 -9.02
N PRO A 172 -13.51 -19.28 -10.12
CA PRO A 172 -12.67 -20.48 -10.20
C PRO A 172 -11.20 -20.18 -9.96
N LYS A 173 -10.49 -21.14 -9.36
CA LYS A 173 -9.03 -21.07 -9.27
C LYS A 173 -8.39 -21.02 -10.66
N PHE A 174 -7.18 -20.50 -10.74
CA PHE A 174 -6.43 -20.46 -11.98
C PHE A 174 -6.02 -21.88 -12.40
N SER A 175 -6.27 -22.21 -13.67
CA SER A 175 -5.90 -23.51 -14.23
C SER A 175 -4.45 -23.50 -14.70
N VAL A 176 -3.68 -24.48 -14.24
CA VAL A 176 -2.29 -24.70 -14.65
C VAL A 176 -2.26 -25.68 -15.82
N TYR A 177 -1.49 -25.36 -16.87
CA TYR A 177 -1.34 -26.18 -18.09
C TYR A 177 0.10 -26.71 -18.13
N ALA A 178 0.34 -27.84 -17.47
CA ALA A 178 1.69 -28.42 -17.31
C ALA A 178 2.34 -28.93 -18.61
N ASP A 179 1.55 -29.20 -19.64
CA ASP A 179 1.96 -29.63 -20.98
C ASP A 179 2.30 -28.47 -21.92
N GLU A 180 2.07 -27.22 -21.50
CA GLU A 180 2.45 -26.02 -22.26
C GLU A 180 3.69 -25.35 -21.63
N PRO A 181 4.92 -25.57 -22.16
CA PRO A 181 6.18 -25.19 -21.51
C PRO A 181 6.38 -23.69 -21.38
N SER A 182 5.65 -22.87 -22.13
CA SER A 182 5.71 -21.40 -22.04
C SER A 182 4.88 -20.83 -20.89
N ARG A 183 3.97 -21.64 -20.31
CA ARG A 183 3.00 -21.16 -19.32
C ARG A 183 3.48 -21.36 -17.91
N TRP A 184 3.08 -20.42 -17.05
CA TRP A 184 3.39 -20.44 -15.64
C TRP A 184 2.92 -21.72 -14.94
N GLN A 185 3.80 -22.22 -14.09
CA GLN A 185 3.56 -23.35 -13.19
C GLN A 185 3.97 -22.96 -11.76
N PRO A 186 3.32 -23.54 -10.73
CA PRO A 186 3.76 -23.40 -9.34
C PRO A 186 5.24 -23.76 -9.16
N THR A 187 5.95 -22.99 -8.34
CA THR A 187 7.38 -23.12 -8.10
C THR A 187 7.67 -23.60 -6.67
N PRO A 188 8.85 -24.20 -6.42
CA PRO A 188 9.28 -24.53 -5.07
C PRO A 188 9.33 -23.30 -4.14
N PRO A 189 9.35 -23.49 -2.80
CA PRO A 189 9.22 -24.77 -2.10
C PRO A 189 7.76 -25.17 -1.86
N ALA A 190 6.80 -24.24 -1.95
CA ALA A 190 5.43 -24.44 -1.51
C ALA A 190 4.47 -24.89 -2.62
N TYR A 191 4.83 -24.71 -3.88
CA TYR A 191 3.97 -25.01 -5.04
C TYR A 191 2.57 -24.44 -4.92
N MET A 192 2.48 -23.17 -4.48
CA MET A 192 1.23 -22.48 -4.23
C MET A 192 0.43 -22.27 -5.51
N ASP A 193 -0.91 -22.29 -5.38
CA ASP A 193 -1.82 -21.86 -6.45
C ASP A 193 -1.55 -20.40 -6.87
N GLY A 194 -1.88 -20.06 -8.11
CA GLY A 194 -1.78 -18.69 -8.59
C GLY A 194 -2.68 -17.73 -7.79
N ILE A 195 -2.09 -16.71 -7.18
CA ILE A 195 -2.80 -15.77 -6.33
C ILE A 195 -3.46 -14.64 -7.12
N GLU A 196 -4.65 -14.25 -6.67
CA GLU A 196 -5.46 -13.16 -7.21
C GLU A 196 -5.71 -13.22 -8.74
N PRO A 197 -6.04 -14.38 -9.33
CA PRO A 197 -6.13 -14.53 -10.79
C PRO A 197 -7.22 -13.66 -11.43
N HIS A 198 -8.13 -13.13 -10.63
CA HIS A 198 -9.25 -12.30 -11.08
C HIS A 198 -9.11 -10.83 -10.64
N TRP A 199 -7.90 -10.40 -10.23
CA TRP A 199 -7.69 -9.03 -9.76
C TRP A 199 -8.01 -7.98 -10.83
N ASN A 200 -7.88 -8.32 -12.09
CA ASN A 200 -8.29 -7.49 -13.22
C ASN A 200 -9.81 -7.24 -13.34
N LYS A 201 -10.62 -7.90 -12.50
CA LYS A 201 -12.08 -7.68 -12.40
C LYS A 201 -12.45 -6.67 -11.31
N ILE A 202 -11.50 -6.26 -10.48
CA ILE A 202 -11.71 -5.19 -9.49
C ILE A 202 -11.96 -3.89 -10.24
N ARG A 203 -12.89 -3.08 -9.73
CA ARG A 203 -13.13 -1.74 -10.26
C ARG A 203 -11.90 -0.85 -10.00
N PRO A 204 -11.22 -0.36 -11.04
CA PRO A 204 -10.16 0.61 -10.84
C PRO A 204 -10.73 1.94 -10.35
N PHE A 205 -9.86 2.77 -9.79
CA PHE A 205 -10.23 4.10 -9.31
C PHE A 205 -10.29 5.12 -10.45
N THR A 206 -9.25 5.16 -11.28
CA THR A 206 -9.09 6.16 -12.34
C THR A 206 -9.11 5.56 -13.75
N LEU A 207 -8.71 4.31 -13.90
CA LEU A 207 -8.66 3.67 -15.19
C LEU A 207 -10.06 3.35 -15.72
N THR A 208 -10.24 3.40 -17.03
CA THR A 208 -11.48 2.98 -17.70
C THR A 208 -11.59 1.45 -17.82
N SER A 209 -10.45 0.76 -17.79
CA SER A 209 -10.37 -0.71 -17.82
C SER A 209 -9.01 -1.18 -17.31
N SER A 210 -8.91 -2.44 -16.85
CA SER A 210 -7.66 -3.05 -16.39
C SER A 210 -6.57 -3.09 -17.45
N ASN A 211 -6.92 -3.14 -18.73
CA ASN A 211 -5.99 -3.21 -19.87
C ASN A 211 -5.74 -1.86 -20.56
N GLN A 212 -6.14 -0.73 -19.95
CA GLN A 212 -5.91 0.60 -20.54
C GLN A 212 -4.44 0.86 -20.85
N PHE A 213 -3.54 0.40 -19.98
CA PHE A 213 -2.08 0.48 -20.16
C PHE A 213 -1.47 -0.87 -20.51
N LYS A 214 -2.16 -1.66 -21.37
CA LYS A 214 -1.63 -2.92 -21.86
C LYS A 214 -0.22 -2.72 -22.45
N PRO A 215 0.81 -3.41 -21.90
CA PRO A 215 2.17 -3.27 -22.41
C PRO A 215 2.38 -4.06 -23.71
N VAL A 216 3.55 -3.88 -24.33
CA VAL A 216 4.00 -4.77 -25.40
C VAL A 216 4.11 -6.20 -24.88
N PRO A 217 3.85 -7.23 -25.70
CA PRO A 217 3.98 -8.62 -25.25
C PRO A 217 5.44 -8.96 -24.92
N PRO A 218 5.67 -10.02 -24.09
CA PRO A 218 7.01 -10.55 -23.89
C PRO A 218 7.61 -11.08 -25.19
N PRO A 219 8.94 -11.26 -25.27
CA PRO A 219 9.57 -11.96 -26.40
C PRO A 219 8.87 -13.31 -26.65
N PRO A 220 8.68 -13.71 -27.92
CA PRO A 220 8.09 -15.01 -28.24
C PRO A 220 8.88 -16.14 -27.58
N PHE A 221 8.16 -17.03 -26.87
CA PHE A 221 8.79 -18.18 -26.22
C PHE A 221 9.54 -19.05 -27.23
N SER A 222 10.83 -19.27 -26.98
CA SER A 222 11.66 -20.20 -27.73
C SER A 222 12.86 -20.61 -26.85
N LEU A 223 13.25 -21.86 -26.93
CA LEU A 223 14.44 -22.40 -26.26
C LEU A 223 15.64 -22.55 -27.22
N GLU A 224 15.54 -22.04 -28.45
CA GLU A 224 16.67 -21.93 -29.37
C GLU A 224 17.68 -20.89 -28.84
N GLU A 225 18.97 -21.21 -28.82
CA GLU A 225 20.03 -20.41 -28.18
C GLU A 225 20.17 -19.00 -28.75
N ASP A 226 19.82 -18.77 -30.01
CA ASP A 226 19.89 -17.48 -30.68
C ASP A 226 18.61 -16.63 -30.52
N SER A 227 17.53 -17.20 -29.94
CA SER A 227 16.28 -16.49 -29.72
C SER A 227 16.41 -15.42 -28.63
N ASP A 228 15.63 -14.34 -28.75
CA ASP A 228 15.62 -13.27 -27.75
C ASP A 228 15.15 -13.77 -26.37
N PHE A 229 14.17 -14.68 -26.34
CA PHE A 229 13.70 -15.25 -25.10
C PHE A 229 14.77 -16.08 -24.38
N TYR A 230 15.51 -16.94 -25.11
CA TYR A 230 16.58 -17.75 -24.51
C TYR A 230 17.75 -16.89 -24.01
N LYS A 231 18.08 -15.81 -24.73
CA LYS A 231 19.09 -14.84 -24.27
C LYS A 231 18.72 -14.21 -22.95
N GLU A 232 17.45 -13.80 -22.76
CA GLU A 232 16.96 -13.28 -21.46
C GLU A 232 16.99 -14.35 -20.36
N LEU A 233 16.60 -15.59 -20.66
CA LEU A 233 16.71 -16.71 -19.73
C LEU A 233 18.16 -16.95 -19.30
N LYS A 234 19.07 -16.97 -20.26
CA LYS A 234 20.51 -17.16 -20.02
C LYS A 234 21.10 -16.00 -19.23
N GLU A 235 20.67 -14.77 -19.50
CA GLU A 235 21.09 -13.58 -18.78
C GLU A 235 20.75 -13.67 -17.28
N VAL A 236 19.53 -14.11 -16.92
CA VAL A 236 19.15 -14.30 -15.49
C VAL A 236 20.09 -15.31 -14.82
N TYR A 237 20.37 -16.43 -15.48
CA TYR A 237 21.29 -17.45 -14.96
C TYR A 237 22.71 -16.90 -14.77
N ASP A 238 23.26 -16.23 -15.78
CA ASP A 238 24.65 -15.71 -15.80
C ASP A 238 24.85 -14.62 -14.75
N ILE A 239 23.89 -13.69 -14.62
CA ILE A 239 23.92 -12.66 -13.58
C ILE A 239 23.91 -13.31 -12.20
N SER A 240 23.02 -14.25 -11.95
CA SER A 240 22.93 -14.97 -10.67
C SER A 240 24.26 -15.66 -10.32
N LYS A 241 24.91 -16.33 -11.29
CA LYS A 241 26.23 -16.96 -11.09
C LYS A 241 27.34 -15.94 -10.85
N GLN A 242 27.25 -14.77 -11.47
CA GLN A 242 28.27 -13.72 -11.30
C GLN A 242 28.18 -13.09 -9.90
N ILE A 243 26.98 -12.67 -9.48
CA ILE A 243 26.79 -11.94 -8.22
C ILE A 243 26.95 -12.82 -6.97
N THR A 244 26.82 -14.14 -7.12
CA THR A 244 27.03 -15.11 -6.03
C THR A 244 28.46 -15.63 -5.89
N LYS A 245 29.41 -15.22 -6.78
CA LYS A 245 30.79 -15.68 -6.73
C LYS A 245 31.50 -15.32 -5.41
N ASP A 246 31.22 -14.13 -4.89
CA ASP A 246 31.84 -13.57 -3.70
C ASP A 246 30.97 -13.75 -2.44
N GLY A 247 30.00 -14.68 -2.50
CA GLY A 247 29.05 -14.93 -1.43
C GLY A 247 27.99 -13.82 -1.31
N ASP A 248 27.40 -13.65 -0.11
CA ASP A 248 26.29 -12.73 0.13
C ASP A 248 26.73 -11.27 0.30
N THR A 249 27.90 -10.89 -0.20
CA THR A 249 28.49 -9.55 0.02
C THR A 249 28.34 -8.61 -1.19
N SER A 250 27.74 -9.06 -2.31
CA SER A 250 27.57 -8.21 -3.48
C SER A 250 26.48 -7.16 -3.26
N GLU A 251 26.67 -5.97 -3.86
CA GLU A 251 25.66 -4.90 -3.83
C GLU A 251 24.34 -5.32 -4.49
N GLU A 252 24.41 -6.12 -5.54
CA GLU A 252 23.24 -6.64 -6.25
C GLU A 252 22.39 -7.57 -5.36
N ILE A 253 23.02 -8.38 -4.51
CA ILE A 253 22.32 -9.20 -3.52
C ILE A 253 21.69 -8.31 -2.44
N ALA A 254 22.42 -7.29 -1.96
CA ALA A 254 21.87 -6.33 -1.00
C ALA A 254 20.65 -5.58 -1.57
N ILE A 255 20.71 -5.14 -2.83
CA ILE A 255 19.58 -4.54 -3.56
C ILE A 255 18.41 -5.53 -3.67
N ALA A 256 18.68 -6.78 -4.06
CA ALA A 256 17.62 -7.79 -4.18
C ALA A 256 16.92 -8.04 -2.85
N GLN A 257 17.67 -8.14 -1.76
CA GLN A 257 17.14 -8.38 -0.41
C GLN A 257 16.37 -7.19 0.13
N PHE A 258 16.84 -5.96 -0.09
CA PHE A 258 16.18 -4.72 0.36
C PHE A 258 14.79 -4.59 -0.25
N TRP A 259 14.64 -4.90 -1.52
CA TRP A 259 13.35 -4.86 -2.23
C TRP A 259 12.60 -6.21 -2.21
N ASP A 260 12.99 -7.17 -1.34
CA ASP A 260 12.26 -8.45 -1.24
C ASP A 260 10.99 -8.32 -0.40
N CYS A 261 10.01 -7.65 -0.94
CA CYS A 261 8.70 -7.42 -0.33
C CYS A 261 7.73 -8.57 -0.66
N ASN A 262 8.18 -9.83 -0.52
CA ASN A 262 7.36 -11.01 -0.78
C ASN A 262 6.77 -11.58 0.52
N PRO A 263 5.45 -11.43 0.79
CA PRO A 263 4.83 -11.95 2.02
C PRO A 263 4.74 -13.49 2.05
N TYR A 264 5.03 -14.16 0.93
CA TYR A 264 4.93 -15.62 0.78
C TYR A 264 6.26 -16.34 0.91
N VAL A 265 7.32 -15.67 1.37
CA VAL A 265 8.58 -16.35 1.67
C VAL A 265 8.34 -17.39 2.76
N SER A 266 8.56 -18.65 2.42
CA SER A 266 8.33 -19.78 3.30
C SER A 266 9.64 -20.50 3.61
N VAL A 267 9.82 -20.87 4.88
CA VAL A 267 10.93 -21.69 5.33
C VAL A 267 10.37 -23.00 5.87
N THR A 268 10.80 -24.11 5.29
CA THR A 268 10.42 -25.45 5.76
C THR A 268 11.41 -25.94 6.82
N ARG A 269 10.93 -26.26 8.02
CA ARG A 269 11.70 -26.92 9.08
C ARG A 269 11.01 -28.23 9.47
N GLY A 270 11.55 -29.35 8.99
CA GLY A 270 10.92 -30.67 9.16
C GLY A 270 9.57 -30.76 8.43
N HIS A 271 8.49 -30.95 9.18
CA HIS A 271 7.12 -31.02 8.64
C HIS A 271 6.34 -29.70 8.73
N LEU A 272 6.98 -28.63 9.23
CA LEU A 272 6.35 -27.33 9.42
C LEU A 272 6.89 -26.33 8.39
N MET A 273 5.97 -25.57 7.79
CA MET A 273 6.26 -24.44 6.93
C MET A 273 5.97 -23.16 7.70
N PHE A 274 6.93 -22.26 7.74
CA PHE A 274 6.81 -20.94 8.37
C PHE A 274 6.84 -19.88 7.28
N ALA A 275 5.88 -18.96 7.28
CA ALA A 275 5.95 -17.75 6.48
C ALA A 275 6.87 -16.73 7.15
N THR A 276 7.80 -16.14 6.40
CA THR A 276 8.57 -15.00 6.86
C THR A 276 7.71 -13.75 6.66
N LYS A 277 7.44 -13.03 7.76
CA LYS A 277 6.65 -11.80 7.70
C LYS A 277 7.48 -10.69 7.06
N LYS A 278 7.01 -10.16 5.94
CA LYS A 278 7.63 -9.06 5.19
C LYS A 278 6.58 -8.06 4.75
N ILE A 279 7.02 -6.82 4.59
CA ILE A 279 6.22 -5.75 3.99
C ILE A 279 5.87 -6.12 2.54
N THR A 280 4.75 -5.59 2.03
CA THR A 280 4.41 -5.71 0.59
C THR A 280 5.06 -4.58 -0.21
N PRO A 281 5.18 -4.69 -1.55
CA PRO A 281 5.70 -3.59 -2.37
C PRO A 281 4.91 -2.29 -2.20
N GLY A 282 3.58 -2.40 -2.09
CA GLY A 282 2.73 -1.23 -1.78
C GLY A 282 3.01 -0.65 -0.40
N GLY A 283 3.20 -1.51 0.62
CA GLY A 283 3.56 -1.08 1.98
C GLY A 283 4.90 -0.35 2.03
N HIS A 284 5.89 -0.81 1.27
CA HIS A 284 7.19 -0.14 1.16
C HIS A 284 7.03 1.29 0.62
N TRP A 285 6.28 1.48 -0.47
CA TRP A 285 6.00 2.82 -1.03
C TRP A 285 5.11 3.69 -0.12
N ILE A 286 4.24 3.12 0.69
CA ILE A 286 3.54 3.84 1.76
C ILE A 286 4.53 4.31 2.84
N GLY A 287 5.51 3.49 3.21
CA GLY A 287 6.63 3.90 4.09
C GLY A 287 7.45 5.04 3.51
N ILE A 288 7.82 4.97 2.23
CA ILE A 288 8.52 6.07 1.52
C ILE A 288 7.65 7.34 1.51
N THR A 289 6.32 7.23 1.32
CA THR A 289 5.40 8.38 1.39
C THR A 289 5.42 9.04 2.78
N LYS A 290 5.49 8.24 3.85
CA LYS A 290 5.68 8.72 5.24
C LYS A 290 6.98 9.50 5.38
N ILE A 291 8.10 8.91 4.94
CA ILE A 291 9.44 9.53 5.00
C ILE A 291 9.43 10.88 4.28
N ALA A 292 8.88 10.92 3.06
CA ALA A 292 8.81 12.13 2.27
C ALA A 292 7.94 13.21 2.91
N SER A 293 6.75 12.84 3.42
CA SER A 293 5.84 13.78 4.10
C SER A 293 6.46 14.38 5.36
N LYS A 294 7.15 13.57 6.16
CA LYS A 294 7.89 14.01 7.36
C LYS A 294 9.03 14.96 6.97
N LYS A 295 9.83 14.59 5.98
CA LYS A 295 10.97 15.41 5.51
C LYS A 295 10.51 16.75 4.94
N ALA A 296 9.35 16.79 4.25
CA ALA A 296 8.77 18.01 3.71
C ALA A 296 8.04 18.86 4.77
N GLY A 297 7.85 18.37 5.99
CA GLY A 297 7.13 19.07 7.05
C GLY A 297 5.64 19.28 6.73
N PHE A 298 5.00 18.33 6.06
CA PHE A 298 3.61 18.40 5.66
C PHE A 298 2.68 18.45 6.88
N ASP A 299 1.63 19.28 6.78
CA ASP A 299 0.48 19.25 7.68
C ASP A 299 -0.43 18.03 7.40
N VAL A 300 -1.56 17.94 8.11
CA VAL A 300 -2.45 16.78 8.03
C VAL A 300 -3.01 16.59 6.63
N ILE A 301 -3.52 17.66 5.98
CA ILE A 301 -4.17 17.54 4.67
C ILE A 301 -3.16 17.23 3.55
N ASN A 302 -1.98 17.87 3.56
CA ASN A 302 -0.93 17.55 2.60
C ASN A 302 -0.40 16.12 2.78
N THR A 303 -0.31 15.64 4.03
CA THR A 303 0.05 14.26 4.35
C THR A 303 -0.99 13.27 3.78
N LEU A 304 -2.27 13.52 4.00
CA LEU A 304 -3.36 12.68 3.47
C LEU A 304 -3.47 12.76 1.94
N HIS A 305 -3.23 13.93 1.35
CA HIS A 305 -3.11 14.07 -0.10
C HIS A 305 -2.04 13.13 -0.68
N ALA A 306 -0.84 13.12 -0.07
CA ALA A 306 0.25 12.24 -0.51
C ALA A 306 -0.13 10.76 -0.39
N TYR A 307 -0.67 10.34 0.75
CA TYR A 307 -1.10 8.95 0.95
C TYR A 307 -2.25 8.53 0.02
N ALA A 308 -3.29 9.34 -0.09
CA ALA A 308 -4.44 9.02 -0.93
C ALA A 308 -4.03 8.90 -2.40
N LYS A 309 -3.30 9.89 -2.95
CA LYS A 309 -2.89 9.90 -4.36
C LYS A 309 -1.98 8.71 -4.68
N THR A 310 -1.00 8.43 -3.82
CA THR A 310 -0.06 7.32 -4.01
C THR A 310 -0.76 5.97 -3.91
N SER A 311 -1.64 5.77 -2.92
CA SER A 311 -2.37 4.50 -2.76
C SER A 311 -3.37 4.24 -3.90
N ILE A 312 -4.01 5.28 -4.45
CA ILE A 312 -4.87 5.18 -5.64
C ILE A 312 -4.04 4.71 -6.84
N ALA A 313 -2.90 5.34 -7.09
CA ALA A 313 -2.02 4.97 -8.21
C ALA A 313 -1.52 3.53 -8.10
N MET A 314 -1.11 3.10 -6.90
CA MET A 314 -0.64 1.74 -6.67
C MET A 314 -1.75 0.69 -6.84
N ASN A 315 -2.97 0.97 -6.40
CA ASN A 315 -4.09 0.04 -6.58
C ASN A 315 -4.41 -0.15 -8.07
N ASP A 316 -4.49 0.93 -8.83
CA ASP A 316 -4.73 0.86 -10.26
C ASP A 316 -3.56 0.19 -11.01
N ALA A 317 -2.32 0.39 -10.54
CA ALA A 317 -1.13 -0.28 -11.05
C ALA A 317 -1.19 -1.80 -10.84
N PHE A 318 -1.62 -2.27 -9.66
CA PHE A 318 -1.82 -3.71 -9.43
C PHE A 318 -2.93 -4.30 -10.31
N ILE A 319 -4.03 -3.59 -10.53
CA ILE A 319 -5.11 -4.04 -11.42
C ILE A 319 -4.59 -4.22 -12.85
N SER A 320 -3.86 -3.24 -13.36
CA SER A 320 -3.28 -3.28 -14.72
C SER A 320 -2.18 -4.34 -14.86
N CYS A 321 -1.30 -4.46 -13.85
CA CYS A 321 -0.26 -5.47 -13.81
C CYS A 321 -0.83 -6.90 -13.79
N TRP A 322 -1.83 -7.16 -12.96
CA TRP A 322 -2.46 -8.48 -12.83
C TRP A 322 -3.26 -8.89 -14.07
N ASP A 323 -3.83 -7.90 -14.80
CA ASP A 323 -4.41 -8.17 -16.12
C ASP A 323 -3.36 -8.76 -17.07
N GLU A 324 -2.18 -8.13 -17.14
CA GLU A 324 -1.11 -8.63 -18.02
C GLU A 324 -0.58 -9.99 -17.54
N LYS A 325 -0.32 -10.16 -16.25
CA LYS A 325 0.23 -11.40 -15.70
C LYS A 325 -0.57 -12.63 -16.11
N TYR A 326 -1.87 -12.60 -15.87
CA TYR A 326 -2.73 -13.74 -16.15
C TYR A 326 -3.14 -13.85 -17.63
N ARG A 327 -3.01 -12.78 -18.40
CA ARG A 327 -3.21 -12.79 -19.84
C ARG A 327 -1.99 -13.35 -20.58
N SER A 328 -0.78 -12.93 -20.23
CA SER A 328 0.47 -13.45 -20.80
C SER A 328 0.78 -14.85 -20.28
N ASN A 329 0.46 -15.13 -19.02
CA ASN A 329 0.66 -16.42 -18.35
C ASN A 329 2.08 -16.98 -18.53
N LEU A 330 3.13 -16.10 -18.50
CA LEU A 330 4.49 -16.48 -18.82
C LEU A 330 5.16 -17.27 -17.71
N ILE A 331 5.93 -18.29 -18.12
CA ILE A 331 6.74 -19.16 -17.24
C ILE A 331 7.85 -18.36 -16.53
N ARG A 332 8.18 -18.76 -15.28
CA ARG A 332 9.25 -18.15 -14.48
C ARG A 332 10.63 -18.67 -14.86
N PRO A 333 11.70 -17.86 -14.68
CA PRO A 333 13.09 -18.28 -14.92
C PRO A 333 13.45 -19.56 -14.16
N GLU A 334 13.05 -19.69 -12.88
CA GLU A 334 13.37 -20.86 -12.04
C GLU A 334 12.95 -22.17 -12.70
N THR A 335 11.75 -22.24 -13.22
CA THR A 335 11.25 -23.46 -13.87
C THR A 335 12.07 -23.84 -15.10
N LEU A 336 12.39 -22.85 -15.97
CA LEU A 336 13.14 -23.14 -17.20
C LEU A 336 14.63 -23.38 -16.95
N ILE A 337 15.25 -22.64 -16.04
CA ILE A 337 16.66 -22.86 -15.69
C ILE A 337 16.84 -24.26 -15.13
N ASN A 338 15.98 -24.68 -14.18
CA ASN A 338 16.06 -26.02 -13.60
C ASN A 338 15.80 -27.12 -14.62
N ASN A 339 14.91 -26.91 -15.58
CA ASN A 339 14.59 -27.93 -16.57
C ASN A 339 15.60 -28.03 -17.73
N HIS A 340 16.31 -26.95 -18.07
CA HIS A 340 17.06 -26.86 -19.32
C HIS A 340 18.51 -26.43 -19.20
N ILE A 341 18.93 -25.84 -18.05
CA ILE A 341 20.30 -25.31 -17.88
C ILE A 341 21.03 -25.94 -16.69
N ASP A 342 20.41 -25.88 -15.47
CA ASP A 342 21.04 -26.31 -14.22
C ASP A 342 19.95 -26.71 -13.22
N ASP A 343 19.75 -28.00 -13.03
CA ASP A 343 18.70 -28.57 -12.18
C ASP A 343 18.89 -28.27 -10.67
N SER A 344 20.09 -27.86 -10.29
CA SER A 344 20.42 -27.47 -8.91
C SER A 344 20.31 -25.99 -8.63
N TRP A 345 20.08 -25.18 -9.69
CA TRP A 345 20.01 -23.73 -9.55
C TRP A 345 18.82 -23.28 -8.70
N LYS A 346 19.05 -22.26 -7.89
CA LYS A 346 18.01 -21.60 -7.09
C LYS A 346 18.11 -20.08 -7.29
N PRO A 347 16.99 -19.40 -7.43
CA PRO A 347 17.00 -17.94 -7.42
C PRO A 347 17.43 -17.42 -6.03
N ILE A 348 17.99 -16.20 -5.98
CA ILE A 348 18.38 -15.52 -4.73
C ILE A 348 17.14 -15.20 -3.91
N LEU A 349 16.07 -14.80 -4.56
CA LEU A 349 14.76 -14.56 -3.94
C LEU A 349 13.80 -15.70 -4.27
N GLN A 350 12.94 -16.05 -3.33
CA GLN A 350 11.91 -17.05 -3.58
C GLN A 350 10.95 -16.56 -4.67
N THR A 351 10.73 -17.38 -5.69
CA THR A 351 9.79 -17.08 -6.78
C THR A 351 8.36 -16.96 -6.25
N PRO A 352 7.68 -15.83 -6.48
CA PRO A 352 6.33 -15.63 -6.00
C PRO A 352 5.30 -16.40 -6.86
N PRO A 353 4.13 -16.80 -6.26
CA PRO A 353 3.18 -17.72 -6.87
C PRO A 353 2.20 -17.02 -7.84
N PHE A 354 2.71 -16.49 -8.94
CA PHE A 354 1.94 -15.89 -10.04
C PHE A 354 2.79 -15.78 -11.31
N PRO A 355 2.17 -15.63 -12.51
CA PRO A 355 2.86 -15.53 -13.77
C PRO A 355 3.93 -14.44 -13.80
N GLU A 356 4.92 -14.64 -14.65
CA GLU A 356 6.14 -13.83 -14.66
C GLU A 356 5.89 -12.40 -15.15
N TYR A 357 5.30 -12.23 -16.36
CA TYR A 357 5.27 -10.97 -17.11
C TYR A 357 4.00 -10.17 -16.82
N VAL A 358 4.12 -8.89 -16.53
CA VAL A 358 5.27 -8.01 -16.24
C VAL A 358 5.64 -8.07 -14.75
N SER A 359 6.81 -7.51 -14.36
CA SER A 359 7.23 -7.43 -12.96
C SER A 359 6.29 -6.54 -12.13
N GLY A 360 5.67 -7.12 -11.08
CA GLY A 360 4.76 -6.38 -10.20
C GLY A 360 5.45 -5.24 -9.44
N HIS A 361 6.66 -5.47 -8.93
CA HIS A 361 7.48 -4.43 -8.29
C HIS A 361 7.75 -3.27 -9.24
N SER A 362 8.12 -3.57 -10.50
CA SER A 362 8.42 -2.53 -11.50
C SER A 362 7.21 -1.65 -11.79
N VAL A 363 6.02 -2.27 -12.00
CA VAL A 363 4.80 -1.50 -12.30
C VAL A 363 4.38 -0.63 -11.13
N VAL A 364 4.37 -1.19 -9.93
CA VAL A 364 3.94 -0.45 -8.74
C VAL A 364 4.92 0.64 -8.36
N SER A 365 6.23 0.36 -8.43
CA SER A 365 7.26 1.36 -8.16
C SER A 365 7.26 2.49 -9.20
N GLY A 366 7.06 2.16 -10.48
CA GLY A 366 6.90 3.16 -11.53
C GLY A 366 5.72 4.10 -11.26
N ALA A 367 4.55 3.55 -10.88
CA ALA A 367 3.37 4.35 -10.59
C ALA A 367 3.54 5.22 -9.33
N ALA A 368 4.07 4.65 -8.24
CA ALA A 368 4.31 5.35 -6.99
C ALA A 368 5.33 6.48 -7.16
N SER A 369 6.44 6.22 -7.87
CA SER A 369 7.50 7.22 -8.09
C SER A 369 7.02 8.43 -8.87
N GLU A 370 6.24 8.26 -9.95
CA GLU A 370 5.67 9.39 -10.71
C GLU A 370 4.67 10.19 -9.86
N THR A 371 3.89 9.50 -9.03
CA THR A 371 2.93 10.15 -8.14
C THR A 371 3.65 10.99 -7.06
N LEU A 372 4.63 10.40 -6.38
CA LEU A 372 5.41 11.12 -5.37
C LEU A 372 6.24 12.26 -5.99
N THR A 373 6.83 12.04 -7.17
CA THR A 373 7.52 13.10 -7.91
C THR A 373 6.59 14.29 -8.21
N SER A 374 5.32 14.06 -8.53
CA SER A 374 4.35 15.13 -8.78
C SER A 374 4.01 15.96 -7.53
N ILE A 375 4.23 15.40 -6.34
CA ILE A 375 3.93 16.04 -5.05
C ILE A 375 5.16 16.73 -4.47
N PHE A 376 6.32 16.08 -4.53
CA PHE A 376 7.54 16.50 -3.82
C PHE A 376 8.63 17.05 -4.73
N GLY A 377 8.49 16.89 -6.05
CA GLY A 377 9.47 17.34 -7.05
C GLY A 377 10.43 16.25 -7.52
N ASP A 378 11.12 16.51 -8.65
CA ASP A 378 11.99 15.54 -9.33
C ASP A 378 13.27 15.23 -8.53
N ASP A 379 13.85 16.20 -7.82
CA ASP A 379 15.14 16.08 -7.12
C ASP A 379 14.97 15.83 -5.61
N PHE A 380 13.86 15.19 -5.21
CA PHE A 380 13.61 14.91 -3.80
C PHE A 380 14.43 13.70 -3.34
N SER A 381 15.56 13.98 -2.68
CA SER A 381 16.41 12.93 -2.08
C SER A 381 15.82 12.46 -0.75
N PHE A 382 16.03 11.19 -0.39
CA PHE A 382 15.58 10.65 0.91
C PHE A 382 16.40 9.44 1.33
N ASP A 383 16.38 9.18 2.63
CA ASP A 383 16.92 7.97 3.22
C ASP A 383 15.77 7.03 3.54
N ASP A 384 15.76 5.86 2.90
CA ASP A 384 14.73 4.84 3.07
C ASP A 384 15.10 3.93 4.23
N ASP A 385 14.38 4.07 5.32
CA ASP A 385 14.53 3.31 6.57
C ASP A 385 13.42 2.25 6.77
N THR A 386 12.59 2.02 5.77
CA THR A 386 11.41 1.13 5.85
C THR A 386 11.77 -0.30 6.22
N GLU A 387 12.95 -0.78 5.84
CA GLU A 387 13.41 -2.15 6.05
C GLU A 387 14.24 -2.35 7.33
N ILE A 388 14.48 -1.29 8.13
CA ILE A 388 15.21 -1.40 9.42
C ILE A 388 14.53 -2.38 10.37
N ALA A 389 13.20 -2.35 10.45
CA ALA A 389 12.43 -3.27 11.29
C ALA A 389 12.61 -4.75 10.91
N TYR A 390 13.09 -5.01 9.69
CA TYR A 390 13.35 -6.34 9.16
C TYR A 390 14.86 -6.69 9.11
N GLY A 391 15.69 -5.83 9.73
CA GLY A 391 17.12 -6.07 9.90
C GLY A 391 17.99 -5.66 8.71
N LEU A 392 17.46 -4.88 7.77
CA LEU A 392 18.23 -4.37 6.63
C LEU A 392 18.68 -2.92 6.87
N PRO A 393 19.81 -2.50 6.28
CA PRO A 393 20.33 -1.14 6.46
C PRO A 393 19.47 -0.11 5.69
N VAL A 394 19.58 1.15 6.09
CA VAL A 394 19.06 2.31 5.35
C VAL A 394 19.68 2.37 3.96
N ARG A 395 18.87 2.72 2.95
CA ARG A 395 19.35 3.04 1.60
C ARG A 395 18.98 4.47 1.22
N SER A 396 19.92 5.19 0.62
CA SER A 396 19.75 6.59 0.23
C SER A 396 19.48 6.72 -1.26
N PHE A 397 18.48 7.51 -1.61
CA PHE A 397 18.07 7.75 -2.99
C PHE A 397 18.08 9.24 -3.32
N THR A 398 18.48 9.58 -4.54
CA THR A 398 18.49 10.96 -5.04
C THR A 398 17.11 11.42 -5.53
N SER A 399 16.23 10.47 -5.84
CA SER A 399 14.85 10.74 -6.29
C SER A 399 13.98 9.49 -6.13
N PHE A 400 12.66 9.65 -6.18
CA PHE A 400 11.73 8.52 -6.22
C PHE A 400 11.90 7.66 -7.49
N LYS A 401 12.27 8.28 -8.60
CA LYS A 401 12.54 7.55 -9.86
C LYS A 401 13.76 6.65 -9.72
N ALA A 402 14.84 7.13 -9.10
CA ALA A 402 16.01 6.31 -8.82
C ALA A 402 15.68 5.11 -7.92
N ALA A 403 14.85 5.31 -6.89
CA ALA A 403 14.37 4.21 -6.05
C ALA A 403 13.52 3.20 -6.84
N ALA A 404 12.66 3.67 -7.76
CA ALA A 404 11.85 2.79 -8.60
C ALA A 404 12.69 1.98 -9.61
N GLU A 405 13.74 2.55 -10.17
CA GLU A 405 14.69 1.86 -11.04
C GLU A 405 15.42 0.75 -10.28
N GLU A 406 15.87 1.03 -9.05
CA GLU A 406 16.52 0.03 -8.20
C GLU A 406 15.53 -1.07 -7.78
N ALA A 407 14.30 -0.71 -7.37
CA ALA A 407 13.26 -1.67 -7.07
C ALA A 407 12.92 -2.58 -8.28
N ALA A 408 12.95 -2.04 -9.48
CA ALA A 408 12.71 -2.80 -10.70
C ALA A 408 13.84 -3.78 -10.99
N VAL A 409 15.11 -3.32 -11.03
CA VAL A 409 16.26 -4.18 -11.34
C VAL A 409 16.52 -5.23 -10.26
N SER A 410 16.14 -4.96 -9.01
CA SER A 410 16.26 -5.91 -7.88
C SER A 410 15.64 -7.27 -8.18
N ARG A 411 14.60 -7.31 -9.01
CA ARG A 411 13.87 -8.54 -9.35
C ARG A 411 14.66 -9.43 -10.32
N MET A 412 15.47 -8.83 -11.18
CA MET A 412 16.39 -9.55 -12.04
C MET A 412 17.58 -10.08 -11.24
N TYR A 413 18.16 -9.26 -10.34
CA TYR A 413 19.19 -9.72 -9.39
C TYR A 413 18.70 -10.85 -8.49
N GLY A 414 17.42 -10.78 -8.08
CA GLY A 414 16.76 -11.86 -7.35
C GLY A 414 16.56 -13.15 -8.13
N GLY A 415 16.77 -13.15 -9.46
CA GLY A 415 16.63 -14.34 -10.31
C GLY A 415 15.19 -14.74 -10.63
N ILE A 416 14.21 -13.88 -10.42
CA ILE A 416 12.77 -14.23 -10.50
C ILE A 416 12.03 -13.55 -11.66
N HIS A 417 12.71 -12.66 -12.40
CA HIS A 417 12.16 -11.94 -13.56
C HIS A 417 13.17 -11.82 -14.69
N TYR A 418 12.68 -11.87 -15.95
CA TYR A 418 13.43 -11.54 -17.14
C TYR A 418 13.60 -10.01 -17.29
N ARG A 419 14.59 -9.58 -18.08
CA ARG A 419 14.85 -8.16 -18.33
C ARG A 419 13.65 -7.44 -18.93
N ALA A 420 12.99 -8.02 -19.92
CA ALA A 420 11.81 -7.44 -20.54
C ALA A 420 10.69 -7.18 -19.54
N ALA A 421 10.43 -8.12 -18.62
CA ALA A 421 9.40 -7.95 -17.61
C ALA A 421 9.70 -6.79 -16.63
N VAL A 422 10.98 -6.58 -16.31
CA VAL A 422 11.44 -5.49 -15.45
C VAL A 422 11.31 -4.14 -16.16
N ALA A 423 11.88 -4.03 -17.36
CA ALA A 423 11.92 -2.77 -18.11
C ALA A 423 10.52 -2.33 -18.58
N VAL A 424 9.76 -3.25 -19.16
CA VAL A 424 8.40 -2.95 -19.65
C VAL A 424 7.44 -2.71 -18.50
N GLY A 425 7.62 -3.42 -17.37
CA GLY A 425 6.82 -3.18 -16.17
C GLY A 425 7.05 -1.79 -15.59
N LEU A 426 8.29 -1.31 -15.54
CA LEU A 426 8.61 0.04 -15.07
C LEU A 426 7.99 1.12 -15.99
N ASP A 427 8.13 0.97 -17.30
CA ASP A 427 7.51 1.87 -18.29
C ASP A 427 5.97 1.89 -18.19
N GLN A 428 5.33 0.72 -18.03
CA GLN A 428 3.89 0.62 -17.80
C GLN A 428 3.48 1.38 -16.53
N GLY A 429 4.19 1.16 -15.43
CA GLY A 429 3.93 1.83 -14.16
C GLY A 429 4.10 3.35 -14.24
N GLN A 430 5.16 3.84 -14.87
CA GLN A 430 5.40 5.26 -15.08
C GLN A 430 4.29 5.91 -15.94
N LYS A 431 3.88 5.27 -17.04
CA LYS A 431 2.77 5.75 -17.87
C LYS A 431 1.46 5.83 -17.09
N LEU A 432 1.17 4.81 -16.30
CA LEU A 432 -0.01 4.78 -15.45
C LEU A 432 0.06 5.85 -14.35
N GLY A 433 1.19 6.00 -13.67
CA GLY A 433 1.37 7.02 -12.63
C GLY A 433 1.16 8.43 -13.17
N LYS A 434 1.75 8.76 -14.34
CA LYS A 434 1.52 10.04 -15.04
C LYS A 434 0.03 10.26 -15.38
N PHE A 435 -0.65 9.19 -15.81
CA PHE A 435 -2.09 9.27 -16.08
C PHE A 435 -2.87 9.56 -14.80
N VAL A 436 -2.62 8.85 -13.69
CA VAL A 436 -3.29 9.10 -12.41
C VAL A 436 -3.05 10.53 -11.94
N VAL A 437 -1.82 11.03 -12.05
CA VAL A 437 -1.46 12.42 -11.71
C VAL A 437 -2.29 13.41 -12.51
N SER A 438 -2.46 13.17 -13.82
CA SER A 438 -3.23 14.06 -14.69
C SER A 438 -4.75 13.91 -14.55
N ALA A 439 -5.24 12.75 -14.11
CA ALA A 439 -6.67 12.47 -13.95
C ALA A 439 -7.23 12.98 -12.62
N LEU A 440 -6.37 13.23 -11.61
CA LEU A 440 -6.77 13.62 -10.27
C LEU A 440 -6.39 15.08 -9.98
N GLU A 441 -7.36 15.96 -10.06
CA GLU A 441 -7.24 17.36 -9.66
C GLU A 441 -7.49 17.51 -8.16
N MET A 442 -6.55 17.00 -7.32
CA MET A 442 -6.71 17.00 -5.86
C MET A 442 -6.33 18.34 -5.21
N LYS A 443 -5.55 19.18 -5.88
CA LYS A 443 -5.14 20.51 -5.38
C LYS A 443 -5.41 21.58 -6.43
N ASN A 444 -5.92 22.75 -5.99
CA ASN A 444 -6.20 23.88 -6.87
C ASN A 444 -4.90 24.56 -7.32
N GLU A 445 -4.45 24.34 -8.55
CA GLU A 445 -3.22 24.92 -9.10
C GLU A 445 -3.26 26.45 -9.23
N THR A 446 -4.43 27.06 -9.24
CA THR A 446 -4.62 28.51 -9.43
C THR A 446 -4.11 29.37 -8.27
N MET A 447 -3.90 28.79 -7.09
CA MET A 447 -3.41 29.52 -5.89
C MET A 447 -1.89 29.45 -5.69
N VAL A 448 -1.18 28.56 -6.40
CA VAL A 448 0.29 28.35 -6.23
C VAL A 448 1.11 29.41 -6.97
N ALA A 449 0.50 30.18 -7.89
CA ALA A 449 1.20 31.17 -8.72
C ALA A 449 1.35 32.56 -8.07
N THR A 450 0.96 32.74 -6.80
CA THR A 450 0.93 34.08 -6.14
C THR A 450 1.66 34.16 -4.80
N ASN A 451 2.57 33.19 -4.46
CA ASN A 451 3.43 33.31 -3.27
C ASN A 451 4.91 33.33 -3.63
#